data_886ece6b03703a0b77df8e90471fafc8
#
_entry.id   886ece6b03703a0b77df8e90471fafc8
#
_cell.length_a   1.000
_cell.length_b   1.000
_cell.length_c   1.000
_cell.angle_alpha   90.00
_cell.angle_beta   90.00
_cell.angle_gamma   90.00
#
_symmetry.space_group_name_H-M   'P 1'
#
loop_
_entity.id
_entity.type
_entity.pdbx_description
1 polymer ?
#
loop_
_entity_poly.entity_id
_entity_poly.type
_entity_poly.pdbx_seq_one_letter_code
_entity_poly.pdbx_strand_id
1 'polypeptide(L)'
;MAHINLVEFEDMTPTIADKARPILEKTGQLGEIFKLLAIDEKVYFATDKMVQTFLLDETTLSYDIKEAIALLISKENGCKMCVDVHKSIAKMLGLTEQRIDEILQGVDAIDSDERDKALLKFCIKASGKENYKILKEEIDALKEMGWSDVQIVEAVAITGYFNYINTLSNVFALGE
;
A
#
# COMPACT_ATOMS: atom_id res chain seq x y z
N MET A 1 10.97 10.19 -16.22
CA MET A 1 10.36 11.54 -15.99
C MET A 1 8.85 11.38 -15.98
N ALA A 2 8.15 11.97 -15.03
CA ALA A 2 6.67 11.85 -14.94
C ALA A 2 6.00 12.30 -16.24
N HIS A 3 4.91 11.60 -16.62
CA HIS A 3 4.15 11.89 -17.86
C HIS A 3 3.24 13.12 -17.77
N ILE A 4 3.20 13.78 -16.61
CA ILE A 4 2.40 14.97 -16.34
C ILE A 4 3.23 15.94 -15.49
N ASN A 5 2.93 17.24 -15.57
CA ASN A 5 3.56 18.23 -14.70
C ASN A 5 3.09 18.03 -13.26
N LEU A 6 4.02 17.75 -12.37
CA LEU A 6 3.77 17.61 -10.94
C LEU A 6 3.69 19.00 -10.29
N VAL A 7 2.87 19.14 -9.25
CA VAL A 7 2.73 20.38 -8.49
C VAL A 7 3.82 20.43 -7.43
N GLU A 8 4.71 21.42 -7.49
CA GLU A 8 5.73 21.63 -6.46
C GLU A 8 5.08 22.19 -5.18
N PHE A 9 5.77 22.01 -4.03
CA PHE A 9 5.20 22.38 -2.74
C PHE A 9 4.77 23.86 -2.68
N GLU A 10 5.55 24.74 -3.29
CA GLU A 10 5.32 26.17 -3.34
C GLU A 10 4.07 26.57 -4.14
N ASP A 11 3.65 25.72 -5.06
CA ASP A 11 2.50 25.91 -5.94
C ASP A 11 1.22 25.19 -5.45
N MET A 12 1.31 24.45 -4.32
CA MET A 12 0.15 23.77 -3.73
C MET A 12 -0.85 24.75 -3.14
N THR A 13 -2.13 24.39 -3.17
CA THR A 13 -3.14 25.16 -2.43
C THR A 13 -2.79 25.19 -0.93
N PRO A 14 -3.16 26.26 -0.20
CA PRO A 14 -2.86 26.36 1.23
C PRO A 14 -3.30 25.12 2.03
N THR A 15 -4.47 24.57 1.73
CA THR A 15 -5.03 23.39 2.38
C THR A 15 -4.18 22.12 2.17
N ILE A 16 -3.68 21.92 0.95
CA ILE A 16 -2.78 20.79 0.64
C ILE A 16 -1.40 21.05 1.25
N ALA A 17 -0.87 22.27 1.12
CA ALA A 17 0.45 22.63 1.65
C ALA A 17 0.51 22.42 3.18
N ASP A 18 -0.53 22.81 3.92
CA ASP A 18 -0.59 22.61 5.37
C ASP A 18 -0.59 21.11 5.75
N LYS A 19 -1.23 20.27 4.94
CA LYS A 19 -1.24 18.82 5.14
C LYS A 19 0.09 18.16 4.76
N ALA A 20 0.74 18.63 3.71
CA ALA A 20 2.01 18.09 3.20
C ALA A 20 3.23 18.56 4.00
N ARG A 21 3.15 19.74 4.63
CA ARG A 21 4.26 20.37 5.37
C ARG A 21 4.92 19.46 6.41
N PRO A 22 4.22 18.74 7.30
CA PRO A 22 4.85 17.86 8.27
C PRO A 22 5.69 16.75 7.63
N ILE A 23 5.28 16.26 6.45
CA ILE A 23 6.04 15.26 5.70
C ILE A 23 7.32 15.89 5.16
N LEU A 24 7.20 17.06 4.51
CA LEU A 24 8.35 17.79 3.98
C LEU A 24 9.37 18.13 5.08
N GLU A 25 8.92 18.63 6.22
CA GLU A 25 9.79 18.98 7.35
C GLU A 25 10.51 17.75 7.94
N LYS A 26 9.83 16.61 8.00
CA LYS A 26 10.39 15.37 8.55
C LYS A 26 11.37 14.70 7.59
N THR A 27 11.11 14.73 6.28
CA THR A 27 11.85 13.94 5.28
C THR A 27 12.78 14.78 4.40
N GLY A 28 12.64 16.10 4.42
CA GLY A 28 13.38 17.03 3.58
C GLY A 28 12.88 17.09 2.11
N GLN A 29 11.95 16.24 1.73
CA GLN A 29 11.37 16.21 0.38
C GLN A 29 9.97 15.63 0.36
N LEU A 30 9.16 16.02 -0.63
CA LEU A 30 7.88 15.38 -0.91
C LEU A 30 8.05 14.35 -2.02
N GLY A 31 7.55 13.14 -1.78
CA GLY A 31 7.48 12.11 -2.81
C GLY A 31 6.58 12.54 -3.98
N GLU A 32 6.91 12.09 -5.19
CA GLU A 32 6.18 12.47 -6.42
C GLU A 32 4.70 12.16 -6.37
N ILE A 33 4.29 11.14 -5.62
CA ILE A 33 2.87 10.82 -5.44
C ILE A 33 2.09 11.96 -4.79
N PHE A 34 2.65 12.67 -3.80
CA PHE A 34 2.00 13.83 -3.19
C PHE A 34 1.87 14.99 -4.16
N LYS A 35 2.91 15.21 -4.98
CA LYS A 35 2.93 16.23 -6.02
C LYS A 35 1.93 15.93 -7.15
N LEU A 36 1.76 14.66 -7.50
CA LEU A 36 0.74 14.22 -8.45
C LEU A 36 -0.67 14.45 -7.89
N LEU A 37 -0.93 13.97 -6.69
CA LEU A 37 -2.24 14.10 -6.06
C LEU A 37 -2.65 15.57 -5.86
N ALA A 38 -1.69 16.47 -5.64
CA ALA A 38 -1.92 17.90 -5.47
C ALA A 38 -2.50 18.60 -6.71
N ILE A 39 -2.52 17.93 -7.87
CA ILE A 39 -3.19 18.43 -9.08
C ILE A 39 -4.71 18.52 -8.88
N ASP A 40 -5.29 17.60 -8.10
CA ASP A 40 -6.73 17.61 -7.76
C ASP A 40 -6.91 17.48 -6.24
N GLU A 41 -7.34 18.56 -5.61
CA GLU A 41 -7.52 18.63 -4.16
C GLU A 41 -8.47 17.57 -3.62
N LYS A 42 -9.53 17.22 -4.38
CA LYS A 42 -10.48 16.18 -3.96
C LYS A 42 -9.85 14.80 -3.97
N VAL A 43 -9.04 14.51 -5.00
CA VAL A 43 -8.30 13.24 -5.10
C VAL A 43 -7.24 13.18 -4.01
N TYR A 44 -6.54 14.29 -3.73
CA TYR A 44 -5.57 14.38 -2.65
C TYR A 44 -6.18 13.99 -1.30
N PHE A 45 -7.25 14.66 -0.89
CA PHE A 45 -7.87 14.41 0.42
C PHE A 45 -8.57 13.06 0.53
N ALA A 46 -9.16 12.56 -0.56
CA ALA A 46 -9.70 11.19 -0.58
C ALA A 46 -8.59 10.16 -0.36
N THR A 47 -7.45 10.32 -1.05
CA THR A 47 -6.29 9.43 -0.91
C THR A 47 -5.65 9.57 0.47
N ASP A 48 -5.46 10.80 0.98
CA ASP A 48 -4.96 11.05 2.34
C ASP A 48 -5.83 10.33 3.38
N LYS A 49 -7.16 10.40 3.25
CA LYS A 49 -8.06 9.68 4.17
C LYS A 49 -7.87 8.17 4.11
N MET A 50 -7.65 7.61 2.91
CA MET A 50 -7.34 6.17 2.79
C MET A 50 -6.00 5.83 3.46
N VAL A 51 -4.96 6.64 3.23
CA VAL A 51 -3.65 6.47 3.89
C VAL A 51 -3.79 6.48 5.42
N GLN A 52 -4.46 7.49 5.96
CA GLN A 52 -4.70 7.58 7.41
C GLN A 52 -5.40 6.32 7.93
N THR A 53 -6.52 5.96 7.30
CA THR A 53 -7.36 4.86 7.77
C THR A 53 -6.70 3.49 7.64
N PHE A 54 -6.03 3.21 6.50
CA PHE A 54 -5.51 1.87 6.21
C PHE A 54 -4.09 1.63 6.68
N LEU A 55 -3.24 2.68 6.65
CA LEU A 55 -1.82 2.50 6.88
C LEU A 55 -1.32 3.09 8.20
N LEU A 56 -1.86 4.23 8.64
CA LEU A 56 -1.34 4.97 9.78
C LEU A 56 -2.11 4.73 11.08
N ASP A 57 -3.44 4.60 11.02
CA ASP A 57 -4.25 4.30 12.20
C ASP A 57 -3.97 2.88 12.71
N GLU A 58 -4.00 2.70 14.03
CA GLU A 58 -4.06 1.37 14.62
C GLU A 58 -5.37 0.70 14.22
N THR A 59 -5.26 -0.46 13.62
CA THR A 59 -6.39 -1.25 13.14
C THR A 59 -6.27 -2.70 13.63
N THR A 60 -7.06 -3.61 13.05
CA THR A 60 -7.03 -5.02 13.46
C THR A 60 -5.88 -5.82 12.87
N LEU A 61 -5.18 -5.29 11.84
CA LEU A 61 -4.00 -5.89 11.23
C LEU A 61 -2.72 -5.25 11.77
N SER A 62 -1.71 -6.07 11.99
CA SER A 62 -0.38 -5.57 12.35
C SER A 62 0.28 -4.81 11.20
N TYR A 63 1.20 -3.90 11.51
CA TYR A 63 1.98 -3.19 10.50
C TYR A 63 2.80 -4.14 9.62
N ASP A 64 3.29 -5.27 10.15
CA ASP A 64 3.99 -6.30 9.37
C ASP A 64 3.09 -6.85 8.25
N ILE A 65 1.85 -7.20 8.55
CA ILE A 65 0.88 -7.68 7.55
C ILE A 65 0.53 -6.58 6.55
N LYS A 66 0.30 -5.33 7.00
CA LYS A 66 0.01 -4.20 6.12
C LYS A 66 1.14 -3.93 5.13
N GLU A 67 2.39 -3.92 5.60
CA GLU A 67 3.56 -3.73 4.73
C GLU A 67 3.83 -4.94 3.83
N ALA A 68 3.55 -6.16 4.30
CA ALA A 68 3.62 -7.33 3.44
C ALA A 68 2.62 -7.25 2.27
N ILE A 69 1.36 -6.82 2.53
CA ILE A 69 0.36 -6.56 1.48
C ILE A 69 0.87 -5.47 0.53
N ALA A 70 1.37 -4.36 1.09
CA ALA A 70 1.90 -3.22 0.31
C ALA A 70 2.99 -3.66 -0.68
N LEU A 71 3.99 -4.39 -0.19
CA LEU A 71 5.13 -4.84 -0.98
C LEU A 71 4.73 -5.88 -2.02
N LEU A 72 3.93 -6.89 -1.62
CA LEU A 72 3.48 -7.96 -2.53
C LEU A 72 2.64 -7.39 -3.67
N ILE A 73 1.62 -6.59 -3.36
CA ILE A 73 0.73 -6.04 -4.39
C ILE A 73 1.46 -5.03 -5.28
N SER A 74 2.36 -4.21 -4.72
CA SER A 74 3.16 -3.29 -5.53
C SER A 74 4.12 -4.01 -6.45
N LYS A 75 4.70 -5.14 -6.03
CA LYS A 75 5.52 -6.01 -6.87
C LYS A 75 4.70 -6.64 -7.99
N GLU A 76 3.55 -7.25 -7.67
CA GLU A 76 2.64 -7.85 -8.67
C GLU A 76 2.19 -6.83 -9.72
N ASN A 77 1.92 -5.60 -9.30
CA ASN A 77 1.52 -4.49 -10.18
C ASN A 77 2.71 -3.82 -10.91
N GLY A 78 3.94 -4.24 -10.66
CA GLY A 78 5.14 -3.67 -11.29
C GLY A 78 5.42 -2.21 -10.88
N CYS A 79 4.91 -1.75 -9.72
CA CYS A 79 5.17 -0.39 -9.24
C CYS A 79 6.51 -0.32 -8.49
N LYS A 80 7.59 -0.07 -9.23
CA LYS A 80 8.93 0.02 -8.65
C LYS A 80 9.02 1.10 -7.57
N MET A 81 8.52 2.30 -7.83
CA MET A 81 8.50 3.39 -6.86
C MET A 81 7.78 2.98 -5.56
N CYS A 82 6.61 2.33 -5.69
CA CYS A 82 5.83 1.92 -4.52
C CYS A 82 6.59 0.86 -3.70
N VAL A 83 7.25 -0.10 -4.36
CA VAL A 83 8.12 -1.08 -3.69
C VAL A 83 9.24 -0.37 -2.93
N ASP A 84 9.96 0.57 -3.56
CA ASP A 84 11.10 1.26 -2.93
C ASP A 84 10.64 2.13 -1.73
N VAL A 85 9.50 2.81 -1.85
CA VAL A 85 8.90 3.58 -0.75
C VAL A 85 8.53 2.66 0.42
N HIS A 86 7.81 1.55 0.15
CA HIS A 86 7.35 0.65 1.21
C HIS A 86 8.49 -0.18 1.82
N LYS A 87 9.57 -0.48 1.10
CA LYS A 87 10.81 -0.99 1.72
C LYS A 87 11.35 -0.05 2.79
N SER A 88 11.35 1.25 2.50
CA SER A 88 11.83 2.26 3.44
C SER A 88 10.89 2.41 4.65
N ILE A 89 9.57 2.39 4.42
CA ILE A 89 8.57 2.44 5.49
C ILE A 89 8.65 1.19 6.38
N ALA A 90 8.73 -0.01 5.79
CA ALA A 90 8.84 -1.27 6.51
C ALA A 90 10.08 -1.27 7.44
N LYS A 91 11.24 -0.78 6.96
CA LYS A 91 12.44 -0.60 7.80
C LYS A 91 12.19 0.37 8.95
N MET A 92 11.54 1.50 8.72
CA MET A 92 11.20 2.47 9.78
C MET A 92 10.24 1.89 10.83
N LEU A 93 9.37 0.95 10.43
CA LEU A 93 8.46 0.22 11.29
C LEU A 93 9.11 -0.98 12.01
N GLY A 94 10.40 -1.24 11.74
CA GLY A 94 11.19 -2.25 12.44
C GLY A 94 11.28 -3.61 11.75
N LEU A 95 10.78 -3.76 10.51
CA LEU A 95 11.00 -4.97 9.75
C LEU A 95 12.49 -5.10 9.37
N THR A 96 13.02 -6.31 9.52
CA THR A 96 14.40 -6.58 9.12
C THR A 96 14.55 -6.61 7.58
N GLU A 97 15.76 -6.37 7.09
CA GLU A 97 16.04 -6.51 5.65
C GLU A 97 15.73 -7.92 5.16
N GLN A 98 16.08 -8.94 5.94
CA GLN A 98 15.75 -10.33 5.62
C GLN A 98 14.23 -10.50 5.43
N ARG A 99 13.40 -9.98 6.35
CA ARG A 99 11.93 -10.06 6.26
C ARG A 99 11.40 -9.38 4.99
N ILE A 100 11.93 -8.23 4.66
CA ILE A 100 11.56 -7.49 3.44
C ILE A 100 11.95 -8.30 2.18
N ASP A 101 13.14 -8.88 2.17
CA ASP A 101 13.60 -9.70 1.05
C ASP A 101 12.77 -10.98 0.89
N GLU A 102 12.39 -11.64 1.97
CA GLU A 102 11.46 -12.79 1.97
C GLU A 102 10.12 -12.40 1.34
N ILE A 103 9.52 -11.29 1.78
CA ILE A 103 8.27 -10.78 1.22
C ILE A 103 8.42 -10.54 -0.30
N LEU A 104 9.52 -9.93 -0.72
CA LEU A 104 9.77 -9.63 -2.12
C LEU A 104 10.13 -10.88 -2.94
N GLN A 105 10.57 -11.98 -2.34
CA GLN A 105 10.69 -13.26 -3.03
C GLN A 105 9.32 -13.89 -3.28
N GLY A 106 8.36 -13.69 -2.39
CA GLY A 106 6.97 -14.15 -2.50
C GLY A 106 6.50 -14.83 -1.22
N VAL A 107 5.19 -15.06 -1.11
CA VAL A 107 4.56 -15.52 0.14
C VAL A 107 5.18 -16.82 0.67
N ASP A 108 5.58 -17.74 -0.20
CA ASP A 108 6.14 -19.03 0.24
C ASP A 108 7.53 -18.89 0.87
N ALA A 109 8.26 -17.81 0.57
CA ALA A 109 9.58 -17.53 1.14
C ALA A 109 9.50 -16.85 2.52
N ILE A 110 8.34 -16.33 2.91
CA ILE A 110 8.14 -15.61 4.16
C ILE A 110 8.23 -16.57 5.35
N ASP A 111 9.09 -16.28 6.33
CA ASP A 111 9.10 -16.99 7.62
C ASP A 111 7.94 -16.49 8.49
N SER A 112 6.78 -17.12 8.34
CA SER A 112 5.54 -16.83 9.07
C SER A 112 4.67 -18.08 9.17
N ASP A 113 3.65 -18.03 10.01
CA ASP A 113 2.70 -19.12 10.13
C ASP A 113 1.82 -19.27 8.86
N GLU A 114 1.20 -20.43 8.72
CA GLU A 114 0.34 -20.72 7.56
C GLU A 114 -0.91 -19.83 7.51
N ARG A 115 -1.34 -19.32 8.66
CA ARG A 115 -2.46 -18.40 8.77
C ARG A 115 -2.17 -17.08 8.04
N ASP A 116 -1.02 -16.47 8.30
CA ASP A 116 -0.61 -15.22 7.68
C ASP A 116 -0.33 -15.41 6.19
N LYS A 117 0.36 -16.51 5.83
CA LYS A 117 0.59 -16.87 4.43
C LYS A 117 -0.70 -17.03 3.64
N ALA A 118 -1.73 -17.65 4.23
CA ALA A 118 -3.02 -17.83 3.59
C ALA A 118 -3.69 -16.48 3.29
N LEU A 119 -3.68 -15.53 4.25
CA LEU A 119 -4.21 -14.19 4.04
C LEU A 119 -3.45 -13.44 2.93
N LEU A 120 -2.12 -13.49 2.93
CA LEU A 120 -1.31 -12.82 1.91
C LEU A 120 -1.53 -13.40 0.52
N LYS A 121 -1.63 -14.74 0.37
CA LYS A 121 -2.01 -15.40 -0.88
C LYS A 121 -3.40 -14.97 -1.35
N PHE A 122 -4.34 -14.88 -0.41
CA PHE A 122 -5.69 -14.40 -0.70
C PHE A 122 -5.68 -12.94 -1.19
N CYS A 123 -4.88 -12.05 -0.58
CA CYS A 123 -4.72 -10.66 -1.03
C CYS A 123 -4.17 -10.58 -2.46
N ILE A 124 -3.15 -11.38 -2.80
CA ILE A 124 -2.63 -11.45 -4.18
C ILE A 124 -3.73 -11.88 -5.15
N LYS A 125 -4.50 -12.92 -4.81
CA LYS A 125 -5.63 -13.36 -5.63
C LYS A 125 -6.70 -12.27 -5.77
N ALA A 126 -7.01 -11.57 -4.67
CA ALA A 126 -7.99 -10.48 -4.64
C ALA A 126 -7.56 -9.24 -5.45
N SER A 127 -6.26 -8.99 -5.60
CA SER A 127 -5.73 -7.90 -6.43
C SER A 127 -5.88 -8.16 -7.93
N GLY A 128 -6.01 -9.42 -8.33
CA GLY A 128 -5.99 -9.84 -9.72
C GLY A 128 -7.30 -9.55 -10.47
N LYS A 129 -7.24 -9.59 -11.81
CA LYS A 129 -8.41 -9.35 -12.69
C LYS A 129 -9.51 -10.37 -12.54
N GLU A 130 -9.20 -11.55 -12.00
CA GLU A 130 -10.16 -12.66 -11.83
C GLU A 130 -10.70 -12.76 -10.40
N ASN A 131 -10.59 -11.70 -9.60
CA ASN A 131 -11.07 -11.67 -8.21
C ASN A 131 -12.57 -11.99 -8.07
N TYR A 132 -13.37 -11.74 -9.10
CA TYR A 132 -14.78 -12.13 -9.15
C TYR A 132 -15.01 -13.66 -9.13
N LYS A 133 -13.96 -14.47 -9.28
CA LYS A 133 -14.00 -15.93 -9.18
C LYS A 133 -13.69 -16.44 -7.75
N ILE A 134 -13.40 -15.54 -6.80
CA ILE A 134 -13.20 -15.91 -5.41
C ILE A 134 -14.51 -16.49 -4.85
N LEU A 135 -14.43 -17.68 -4.27
CA LEU A 135 -15.57 -18.38 -3.73
C LEU A 135 -15.72 -18.14 -2.22
N LYS A 136 -16.93 -18.37 -1.72
CA LYS A 136 -17.21 -18.26 -0.28
C LYS A 136 -16.33 -19.18 0.55
N GLU A 137 -16.05 -20.36 0.06
CA GLU A 137 -15.22 -21.39 0.72
C GLU A 137 -13.79 -20.90 0.99
N GLU A 138 -13.26 -20.01 0.16
CA GLU A 138 -11.93 -19.42 0.36
C GLU A 138 -11.93 -18.43 1.54
N ILE A 139 -13.02 -17.69 1.71
CA ILE A 139 -13.21 -16.81 2.87
C ILE A 139 -13.45 -17.65 4.13
N ASP A 140 -14.27 -18.70 4.04
CA ASP A 140 -14.52 -19.60 5.17
C ASP A 140 -13.21 -20.27 5.65
N ALA A 141 -12.34 -20.68 4.72
CA ALA A 141 -11.03 -21.24 5.06
C ALA A 141 -10.13 -20.26 5.84
N LEU A 142 -10.13 -18.96 5.47
CA LEU A 142 -9.42 -17.94 6.26
C LEU A 142 -10.02 -17.81 7.67
N LYS A 143 -11.34 -17.85 7.79
CA LYS A 143 -12.03 -17.78 9.09
C LYS A 143 -11.72 -18.99 9.96
N GLU A 144 -11.63 -20.20 9.38
CA GLU A 144 -11.21 -21.42 10.08
C GLU A 144 -9.77 -21.33 10.60
N MET A 145 -8.90 -20.58 9.91
CA MET A 145 -7.55 -20.22 10.36
C MET A 145 -7.52 -19.12 11.43
N GLY A 146 -8.67 -18.56 11.81
CA GLY A 146 -8.80 -17.56 12.88
C GLY A 146 -8.78 -16.10 12.41
N TRP A 147 -8.90 -15.83 11.11
CA TRP A 147 -9.11 -14.47 10.63
C TRP A 147 -10.58 -14.05 10.82
N SER A 148 -10.80 -12.88 11.42
CA SER A 148 -12.15 -12.31 11.56
C SER A 148 -12.62 -11.68 10.25
N ASP A 149 -13.93 -11.52 10.10
CA ASP A 149 -14.52 -10.80 8.96
C ASP A 149 -13.94 -9.37 8.84
N VAL A 150 -13.71 -8.69 9.97
CA VAL A 150 -13.12 -7.34 9.99
C VAL A 150 -11.70 -7.35 9.42
N GLN A 151 -10.87 -8.30 9.84
CA GLN A 151 -9.49 -8.41 9.34
C GLN A 151 -9.43 -8.75 7.86
N ILE A 152 -10.30 -9.64 7.37
CA ILE A 152 -10.39 -10.00 5.96
C ILE A 152 -10.82 -8.79 5.12
N VAL A 153 -11.85 -8.06 5.57
CA VAL A 153 -12.31 -6.84 4.88
C VAL A 153 -11.22 -5.77 4.86
N GLU A 154 -10.51 -5.58 5.97
CA GLU A 154 -9.40 -4.64 6.05
C GLU A 154 -8.26 -5.03 5.08
N ALA A 155 -7.84 -6.29 5.05
CA ALA A 155 -6.80 -6.78 4.14
C ALA A 155 -7.18 -6.57 2.66
N VAL A 156 -8.43 -6.85 2.29
CA VAL A 156 -8.94 -6.62 0.92
C VAL A 156 -9.01 -5.13 0.60
N ALA A 157 -9.42 -4.29 1.56
CA ALA A 157 -9.44 -2.84 1.37
C ALA A 157 -8.04 -2.25 1.15
N ILE A 158 -7.04 -2.70 1.93
CA ILE A 158 -5.63 -2.34 1.74
C ILE A 158 -5.14 -2.81 0.36
N THR A 159 -5.48 -4.03 -0.05
CA THR A 159 -5.16 -4.57 -1.37
C THR A 159 -5.74 -3.68 -2.49
N GLY A 160 -7.01 -3.28 -2.37
CA GLY A 160 -7.66 -2.37 -3.31
C GLY A 160 -7.00 -0.98 -3.34
N TYR A 161 -6.59 -0.46 -2.19
CA TYR A 161 -5.83 0.78 -2.09
C TYR A 161 -4.50 0.68 -2.85
N PHE A 162 -3.73 -0.43 -2.70
CA PHE A 162 -2.49 -0.58 -3.45
C PHE A 162 -2.71 -0.75 -4.95
N ASN A 163 -3.78 -1.41 -5.39
CA ASN A 163 -4.15 -1.41 -6.82
C ASN A 163 -4.40 0.02 -7.33
N TYR A 164 -5.11 0.85 -6.56
CA TYR A 164 -5.37 2.25 -6.91
C TYR A 164 -4.08 3.07 -6.98
N ILE A 165 -3.27 3.07 -5.94
CA ILE A 165 -2.08 3.92 -5.86
C ILE A 165 -0.99 3.48 -6.86
N ASN A 166 -0.81 2.16 -7.07
CA ASN A 166 0.11 1.63 -8.06
C ASN A 166 -0.33 2.02 -9.49
N THR A 167 -1.65 2.03 -9.77
CA THR A 167 -2.17 2.48 -11.06
C THR A 167 -1.80 3.92 -11.33
N LEU A 168 -1.99 4.83 -10.36
CA LEU A 168 -1.58 6.23 -10.50
C LEU A 168 -0.07 6.34 -10.74
N SER A 169 0.72 5.65 -9.93
CA SER A 169 2.18 5.70 -10.04
C SER A 169 2.68 5.20 -11.40
N ASN A 170 2.16 4.07 -11.87
CA ASN A 170 2.59 3.47 -13.14
C ASN A 170 2.12 4.28 -14.36
N VAL A 171 0.84 4.73 -14.38
CA VAL A 171 0.30 5.51 -15.50
C VAL A 171 1.05 6.82 -15.69
N PHE A 172 1.44 7.46 -14.61
CA PHE A 172 2.15 8.74 -14.66
C PHE A 172 3.68 8.60 -14.56
N ALA A 173 4.22 7.37 -14.62
CA ALA A 173 5.67 7.07 -14.59
C ALA A 173 6.39 7.75 -13.43
N LEU A 174 5.85 7.62 -12.20
CA LEU A 174 6.48 8.20 -11.03
C LEU A 174 7.71 7.37 -10.62
N GLY A 175 8.79 8.06 -10.22
CA GLY A 175 10.04 7.44 -9.80
C GLY A 175 10.95 6.96 -10.94
N GLU A 176 10.70 7.40 -12.20
CA GLU A 176 11.53 7.09 -13.39
C GLU A 176 12.43 8.26 -13.82
#